data_5cd4f1e0c9b09d8635adb0f4c456a696
#
_entry.id   5cd4f1e0c9b09d8635adb0f4c456a696
#
_cell.length_a   1.000
_cell.length_b   1.000
_cell.length_c   1.000
_cell.angle_alpha   90.00
_cell.angle_beta   90.00
_cell.angle_gamma   90.00
#
_symmetry.space_group_name_H-M   'P 1'
#
loop_
_entity.id
_entity.type
_entity.pdbx_description
1 polymer ?
#
loop_
_entity_poly.entity_id
_entity_poly.type
_entity_poly.pdbx_seq_one_letter_code
_entity_poly.pdbx_strand_id
1 'polypeptide(L)'
;RQMCIRDSSYFRLNNEINRPVNGQIPLNKDKEALKAFFLENVIPNTMTFESITEKIDYLIANDYIEAEFISKYSPNFIENLSKDLQTHKFRFKSFMAAYKFYQQYALKTNDGSQYLESIEDRVLFNALYFADGNEELAQNLALEMINQRYQPATPSFLNAGRSRRGEFVSCFLISVTDDMNAIGRSINSALQLSRIGGGVGISLSNLREAGAPIKGYEGACLLYTSPSPRD
;
A
#
# COMPACT_ATOMS: atom_id res chain seq x y z
N ARG A 1 -6.91 -25.45 -0.66
CA ARG A 1 -7.06 -25.41 -2.15
C ARG A 1 -6.75 -23.98 -2.60
N GLN A 2 -5.52 -23.70 -3.02
CA GLN A 2 -5.24 -22.52 -3.82
C GLN A 2 -6.03 -22.68 -5.13
N MET A 3 -7.18 -22.01 -5.19
CA MET A 3 -7.83 -21.77 -6.48
C MET A 3 -6.84 -20.95 -7.30
N CYS A 4 -6.36 -21.50 -8.41
CA CYS A 4 -5.45 -20.77 -9.29
C CYS A 4 -6.13 -19.47 -9.69
N ILE A 5 -5.51 -18.35 -9.32
CA ILE A 5 -5.97 -16.97 -9.62
C ILE A 5 -6.34 -16.82 -11.12
N ARG A 6 -5.75 -17.64 -11.98
CA ARG A 6 -6.00 -17.66 -13.44
C ARG A 6 -7.38 -18.17 -13.86
N ASP A 7 -8.11 -18.90 -13.00
CA ASP A 7 -9.37 -19.55 -13.36
C ASP A 7 -10.61 -18.77 -12.91
N SER A 8 -10.46 -17.67 -12.19
CA SER A 8 -11.57 -16.83 -11.78
C SER A 8 -12.20 -16.08 -12.95
N SER A 9 -13.52 -15.91 -12.92
CA SER A 9 -14.29 -15.27 -14.00
C SER A 9 -13.83 -13.83 -14.24
N TYR A 10 -13.52 -13.09 -13.18
CA TYR A 10 -13.08 -11.70 -13.26
C TYR A 10 -11.68 -11.55 -13.88
N PHE A 11 -10.76 -12.51 -13.70
CA PHE A 11 -9.47 -12.48 -14.40
C PHE A 11 -9.61 -12.81 -15.88
N ARG A 12 -10.48 -13.74 -16.24
CA ARG A 12 -10.78 -14.01 -17.66
C ARG A 12 -11.35 -12.78 -18.35
N LEU A 13 -12.34 -12.13 -17.74
CA LEU A 13 -12.90 -10.87 -18.24
C LEU A 13 -11.86 -9.77 -18.36
N ASN A 14 -10.99 -9.61 -17.36
CA ASN A 14 -9.91 -8.62 -17.40
C ASN A 14 -8.89 -8.90 -18.52
N ASN A 15 -8.58 -10.15 -18.78
CA ASN A 15 -7.67 -10.52 -19.89
C ASN A 15 -8.27 -10.25 -21.27
N GLU A 16 -9.60 -10.25 -21.41
CA GLU A 16 -10.29 -9.89 -22.64
C GLU A 16 -10.15 -8.40 -22.96
N ILE A 17 -10.01 -7.51 -21.96
CA ILE A 17 -9.80 -6.07 -22.14
C ILE A 17 -8.53 -5.79 -22.93
N ASN A 18 -7.49 -6.61 -22.74
CA ASN A 18 -6.20 -6.46 -23.41
C ASN A 18 -6.21 -6.94 -24.88
N ARG A 19 -7.35 -7.45 -25.36
CA ARG A 19 -7.52 -7.88 -26.75
C ARG A 19 -8.44 -6.89 -27.48
N PRO A 20 -7.88 -6.01 -28.30
CA PRO A 20 -8.71 -5.05 -29.07
C PRO A 20 -9.64 -5.81 -30.00
N VAL A 21 -10.91 -5.42 -30.01
CA VAL A 21 -11.91 -5.88 -30.99
C VAL A 21 -12.15 -4.74 -31.97
N ASN A 22 -11.87 -4.98 -33.24
CA ASN A 22 -11.97 -3.94 -34.27
C ASN A 22 -11.16 -2.66 -33.96
N GLY A 23 -9.99 -2.81 -33.33
CA GLY A 23 -9.13 -1.69 -32.94
C GLY A 23 -9.58 -0.91 -31.71
N GLN A 24 -10.64 -1.32 -31.04
CA GLN A 24 -11.15 -0.68 -29.83
C GLN A 24 -10.98 -1.59 -28.62
N ILE A 25 -10.66 -0.97 -27.47
CA ILE A 25 -10.56 -1.68 -26.18
C ILE A 25 -11.97 -1.80 -25.59
N PRO A 26 -12.48 -3.02 -25.30
CA PRO A 26 -13.82 -3.24 -24.75
C PRO A 26 -13.92 -2.85 -23.27
N LEU A 27 -14.06 -1.55 -22.96
CA LEU A 27 -14.09 -1.02 -21.59
C LEU A 27 -15.27 -1.53 -20.74
N ASN A 28 -16.35 -2.01 -21.36
CA ASN A 28 -17.45 -2.67 -20.64
C ASN A 28 -17.02 -3.94 -19.93
N LYS A 29 -16.04 -4.67 -20.44
CA LYS A 29 -15.49 -5.88 -19.80
C LYS A 29 -14.82 -5.57 -18.47
N ASP A 30 -14.24 -4.38 -18.30
CA ASP A 30 -13.69 -3.95 -17.04
C ASP A 30 -14.77 -3.82 -15.95
N LYS A 31 -15.94 -3.27 -16.29
CA LYS A 31 -17.10 -3.18 -15.38
C LYS A 31 -17.68 -4.55 -15.04
N GLU A 32 -17.74 -5.45 -16.01
CA GLU A 32 -18.15 -6.83 -15.79
C GLU A 32 -17.19 -7.56 -14.86
N ALA A 33 -15.87 -7.41 -15.08
CA ALA A 33 -14.82 -7.98 -14.22
C ALA A 33 -14.90 -7.41 -12.79
N LEU A 34 -15.10 -6.10 -12.66
CA LEU A 34 -15.30 -5.44 -11.37
C LEU A 34 -16.51 -6.02 -10.63
N LYS A 35 -17.65 -6.14 -11.31
CA LYS A 35 -18.88 -6.71 -10.72
C LYS A 35 -18.67 -8.17 -10.30
N ALA A 36 -18.07 -9.00 -11.15
CA ALA A 36 -17.77 -10.40 -10.86
C ALA A 36 -16.83 -10.51 -9.66
N PHE A 37 -15.79 -9.68 -9.57
CA PHE A 37 -14.87 -9.67 -8.43
C PHE A 37 -15.58 -9.38 -7.11
N PHE A 38 -16.49 -8.39 -7.08
CA PHE A 38 -17.25 -8.10 -5.87
C PHE A 38 -18.18 -9.25 -5.47
N LEU A 39 -18.92 -9.83 -6.42
CA LEU A 39 -19.89 -10.89 -6.15
C LEU A 39 -19.24 -12.23 -5.76
N GLU A 40 -18.10 -12.57 -6.37
CA GLU A 40 -17.44 -13.85 -6.18
C GLU A 40 -16.37 -13.82 -5.07
N ASN A 41 -15.78 -12.67 -4.80
CA ASN A 41 -14.63 -12.59 -3.89
C ASN A 41 -14.82 -11.62 -2.72
N VAL A 42 -15.30 -10.40 -2.95
CA VAL A 42 -15.35 -9.39 -1.87
C VAL A 42 -16.53 -9.64 -0.94
N ILE A 43 -17.76 -9.62 -1.48
CA ILE A 43 -18.98 -9.70 -0.66
C ILE A 43 -19.03 -10.98 0.19
N PRO A 44 -18.76 -12.19 -0.36
CA PRO A 44 -18.84 -13.42 0.42
C PRO A 44 -17.77 -13.53 1.52
N ASN A 45 -16.66 -12.78 1.37
CA ASN A 45 -15.53 -12.84 2.28
C ASN A 45 -15.37 -11.57 3.11
N THR A 46 -16.38 -10.71 3.19
CA THR A 46 -16.34 -9.51 4.02
C THR A 46 -17.09 -9.76 5.33
N MET A 47 -16.41 -9.52 6.46
CA MET A 47 -17.05 -9.53 7.77
C MET A 47 -17.92 -8.28 7.92
N THR A 48 -19.18 -8.49 8.32
CA THR A 48 -20.15 -7.40 8.53
C THR A 48 -20.33 -7.12 10.01
N PHE A 49 -20.54 -5.85 10.35
CA PHE A 49 -20.78 -5.37 11.70
C PHE A 49 -22.05 -4.51 11.71
N GLU A 50 -22.76 -4.48 12.82
CA GLU A 50 -23.99 -3.69 12.95
C GLU A 50 -23.70 -2.17 13.01
N SER A 51 -22.56 -1.80 13.58
CA SER A 51 -22.12 -0.40 13.72
C SER A 51 -20.60 -0.26 13.54
N ILE A 52 -20.16 0.98 13.27
CA ILE A 52 -18.72 1.28 13.26
C ILE A 52 -18.10 1.12 14.65
N THR A 53 -18.83 1.37 15.71
CA THR A 53 -18.39 1.18 17.10
C THR A 53 -18.08 -0.28 17.37
N GLU A 54 -19.01 -1.20 17.05
CA GLU A 54 -18.80 -2.65 17.17
C GLU A 54 -17.57 -3.10 16.37
N LYS A 55 -17.44 -2.61 15.13
CA LYS A 55 -16.26 -2.89 14.30
C LYS A 55 -14.96 -2.45 14.98
N ILE A 56 -14.90 -1.23 15.49
CA ILE A 56 -13.72 -0.69 16.17
C ILE A 56 -13.38 -1.54 17.41
N ASP A 57 -14.37 -1.86 18.24
CA ASP A 57 -14.18 -2.69 19.42
C ASP A 57 -13.61 -4.07 19.04
N TYR A 58 -14.16 -4.69 18.00
CA TYR A 58 -13.64 -5.95 17.48
C TYR A 58 -12.19 -5.82 16.97
N LEU A 59 -11.88 -4.76 16.22
CA LEU A 59 -10.55 -4.55 15.67
C LEU A 59 -9.50 -4.29 16.76
N ILE A 60 -9.85 -3.55 17.81
CA ILE A 60 -8.98 -3.30 18.98
C ILE A 60 -8.78 -4.60 19.78
N ALA A 61 -9.87 -5.30 20.11
CA ALA A 61 -9.83 -6.52 20.89
C ALA A 61 -8.99 -7.64 20.25
N ASN A 62 -8.89 -7.66 18.93
CA ASN A 62 -8.10 -8.62 18.15
C ASN A 62 -6.73 -8.10 17.68
N ASP A 63 -6.27 -6.97 18.20
CA ASP A 63 -4.96 -6.38 17.89
C ASP A 63 -4.77 -6.05 16.38
N TYR A 64 -5.82 -5.58 15.72
CA TYR A 64 -5.76 -5.11 14.34
C TYR A 64 -5.46 -3.62 14.23
N ILE A 65 -6.01 -2.81 15.13
CA ILE A 65 -5.80 -1.35 15.16
C ILE A 65 -5.38 -0.88 16.56
N GLU A 66 -4.63 0.20 16.60
CA GLU A 66 -4.20 0.85 17.84
C GLU A 66 -5.37 1.57 18.50
N ALA A 67 -5.63 1.33 19.78
CA ALA A 67 -6.68 2.01 20.52
C ALA A 67 -6.38 3.50 20.76
N GLU A 68 -5.10 3.87 20.81
CA GLU A 68 -4.65 5.20 21.19
C GLU A 68 -5.24 6.31 20.30
N PHE A 69 -5.13 6.17 18.96
CA PHE A 69 -5.64 7.21 18.06
C PHE A 69 -7.17 7.30 18.05
N ILE A 70 -7.88 6.19 18.26
CA ILE A 70 -9.34 6.16 18.36
C ILE A 70 -9.79 6.90 19.61
N SER A 71 -9.12 6.72 20.76
CA SER A 71 -9.48 7.32 22.03
C SER A 71 -9.41 8.86 22.06
N LYS A 72 -8.75 9.45 21.05
CA LYS A 72 -8.66 10.92 20.90
C LYS A 72 -9.93 11.57 20.36
N TYR A 73 -10.92 10.77 19.95
CA TYR A 73 -12.16 11.24 19.35
C TYR A 73 -13.39 10.77 20.12
N SER A 74 -14.47 11.56 20.06
CA SER A 74 -15.74 11.13 20.61
C SER A 74 -16.37 10.03 19.74
N PRO A 75 -17.03 9.01 20.34
CA PRO A 75 -17.72 7.97 19.58
C PRO A 75 -18.75 8.55 18.60
N ASN A 76 -19.47 9.59 19.01
CA ASN A 76 -20.44 10.27 18.16
C ASN A 76 -19.79 10.91 16.91
N PHE A 77 -18.60 11.49 17.05
CA PHE A 77 -17.88 12.06 15.91
C PHE A 77 -17.50 10.97 14.92
N ILE A 78 -16.92 9.87 15.39
CA ILE A 78 -16.51 8.74 14.55
C ILE A 78 -17.72 8.16 13.82
N GLU A 79 -18.84 7.98 14.51
CA GLU A 79 -20.07 7.44 13.91
C GLU A 79 -20.63 8.37 12.83
N ASN A 80 -20.67 9.68 13.09
CA ASN A 80 -21.13 10.66 12.12
C ASN A 80 -20.21 10.73 10.90
N LEU A 81 -18.90 10.77 11.10
CA LEU A 81 -17.93 10.79 10.00
C LEU A 81 -18.01 9.50 9.16
N SER A 82 -18.18 8.34 9.79
CA SER A 82 -18.37 7.07 9.09
C SER A 82 -19.63 7.07 8.23
N LYS A 83 -20.77 7.55 8.78
CA LYS A 83 -22.02 7.69 8.02
C LYS A 83 -21.86 8.65 6.83
N ASP A 84 -21.18 9.77 7.05
CA ASP A 84 -20.92 10.77 6.00
C ASP A 84 -20.11 10.15 4.85
N LEU A 85 -19.04 9.43 5.15
CA LEU A 85 -18.24 8.72 4.15
C LEU A 85 -19.07 7.71 3.34
N GLN A 86 -19.96 6.96 3.99
CA GLN A 86 -20.85 6.01 3.31
C GLN A 86 -21.83 6.68 2.35
N THR A 87 -22.27 7.92 2.64
CA THR A 87 -23.18 8.67 1.75
C THR A 87 -22.54 9.03 0.41
N HIS A 88 -21.19 9.14 0.35
CA HIS A 88 -20.46 9.41 -0.88
C HIS A 88 -20.50 8.26 -1.89
N LYS A 89 -20.92 7.05 -1.47
CA LYS A 89 -21.07 5.87 -2.34
C LYS A 89 -19.87 5.67 -3.24
N PHE A 90 -18.67 5.62 -2.65
CA PHE A 90 -17.42 5.45 -3.39
C PHE A 90 -17.53 4.31 -4.41
N ARG A 91 -16.98 4.53 -5.59
CA ARG A 91 -16.94 3.51 -6.65
C ARG A 91 -15.55 3.45 -7.27
N PHE A 92 -14.98 2.26 -7.27
CA PHE A 92 -13.75 2.02 -8.01
C PHE A 92 -13.99 2.27 -9.51
N LYS A 93 -13.06 2.98 -10.14
CA LYS A 93 -13.14 3.32 -11.57
C LYS A 93 -12.79 2.15 -12.49
N SER A 94 -12.04 1.15 -11.97
CA SER A 94 -11.61 -0.03 -12.73
C SER A 94 -11.55 -1.27 -11.85
N PHE A 95 -11.60 -2.44 -12.48
CA PHE A 95 -11.36 -3.72 -11.81
C PHE A 95 -10.01 -3.74 -11.09
N MET A 96 -8.94 -3.30 -11.77
CA MET A 96 -7.60 -3.32 -11.18
C MET A 96 -7.47 -2.43 -9.94
N ALA A 97 -8.18 -1.29 -9.89
CA ALA A 97 -8.19 -0.43 -8.71
C ALA A 97 -8.83 -1.15 -7.51
N ALA A 98 -9.98 -1.79 -7.71
CA ALA A 98 -10.63 -2.57 -6.65
C ALA A 98 -9.80 -3.79 -6.24
N TYR A 99 -9.30 -4.54 -7.22
CA TYR A 99 -8.46 -5.71 -6.96
C TYR A 99 -7.23 -5.36 -6.13
N LYS A 100 -6.50 -4.30 -6.51
CA LYS A 100 -5.34 -3.82 -5.77
C LYS A 100 -5.69 -3.37 -4.36
N PHE A 101 -6.79 -2.65 -4.18
CA PHE A 101 -7.24 -2.25 -2.85
C PHE A 101 -7.47 -3.47 -1.95
N TYR A 102 -8.30 -4.41 -2.36
CA TYR A 102 -8.63 -5.58 -1.55
C TYR A 102 -7.48 -6.58 -1.37
N GLN A 103 -6.54 -6.65 -2.32
CA GLN A 103 -5.36 -7.51 -2.18
C GLN A 103 -4.27 -6.92 -1.30
N GLN A 104 -4.05 -5.61 -1.35
CA GLN A 104 -2.88 -4.97 -0.72
C GLN A 104 -3.21 -4.03 0.43
N TYR A 105 -4.36 -3.33 0.39
CA TYR A 105 -4.65 -2.26 1.35
C TYR A 105 -5.72 -2.63 2.39
N ALA A 106 -6.77 -3.33 1.99
CA ALA A 106 -7.83 -3.70 2.92
C ALA A 106 -7.29 -4.63 4.03
N LEU A 107 -7.63 -4.32 5.26
CA LEU A 107 -7.32 -5.18 6.40
C LEU A 107 -8.05 -6.50 6.25
N LYS A 108 -7.35 -7.58 6.57
CA LYS A 108 -7.89 -8.94 6.56
C LYS A 108 -7.70 -9.61 7.91
N THR A 109 -8.47 -10.65 8.16
CA THR A 109 -8.22 -11.56 9.27
C THR A 109 -6.82 -12.16 9.18
N ASN A 110 -6.25 -12.60 10.30
CA ASN A 110 -4.88 -13.13 10.37
C ASN A 110 -4.64 -14.34 9.45
N ASP A 111 -5.70 -15.11 9.16
CA ASP A 111 -5.68 -16.23 8.21
C ASP A 111 -5.88 -15.78 6.74
N GLY A 112 -6.15 -14.49 6.53
CA GLY A 112 -6.38 -13.91 5.22
C GLY A 112 -7.71 -14.26 4.57
N SER A 113 -8.64 -14.93 5.29
CA SER A 113 -9.87 -15.44 4.74
C SER A 113 -10.96 -14.40 4.55
N GLN A 114 -10.99 -13.37 5.40
CA GLN A 114 -12.04 -12.35 5.40
C GLN A 114 -11.48 -10.94 5.35
N TYR A 115 -12.19 -10.05 4.66
CA TYR A 115 -11.93 -8.62 4.66
C TYR A 115 -12.61 -7.96 5.87
N LEU A 116 -11.87 -7.12 6.56
CA LEU A 116 -12.32 -6.36 7.73
C LEU A 116 -12.57 -4.88 7.42
N GLU A 117 -12.02 -4.38 6.34
CA GLU A 117 -12.14 -2.98 5.92
C GLU A 117 -12.72 -2.84 4.51
N SER A 118 -13.62 -1.87 4.35
CA SER A 118 -13.95 -1.25 3.07
C SER A 118 -13.00 -0.09 2.76
N ILE A 119 -13.16 0.55 1.60
CA ILE A 119 -12.41 1.76 1.28
C ILE A 119 -12.79 2.92 2.21
N GLU A 120 -14.06 3.03 2.56
CA GLU A 120 -14.57 4.03 3.48
C GLU A 120 -13.97 3.87 4.87
N ASP A 121 -13.87 2.63 5.37
CA ASP A 121 -13.22 2.33 6.65
C ASP A 121 -11.73 2.70 6.61
N ARG A 122 -11.02 2.34 5.51
CA ARG A 122 -9.60 2.66 5.39
C ARG A 122 -9.35 4.17 5.34
N VAL A 123 -10.23 4.92 4.67
CA VAL A 123 -10.20 6.38 4.63
C VAL A 123 -10.46 6.96 6.03
N LEU A 124 -11.49 6.46 6.72
CA LEU A 124 -11.82 6.87 8.09
C LEU A 124 -10.61 6.71 9.02
N PHE A 125 -10.03 5.51 9.10
CA PHE A 125 -8.90 5.25 10.00
C PHE A 125 -7.64 6.05 9.64
N ASN A 126 -7.37 6.28 8.35
CA ASN A 126 -6.29 7.18 7.95
C ASN A 126 -6.53 8.61 8.41
N ALA A 127 -7.73 9.13 8.19
CA ALA A 127 -8.08 10.50 8.57
C ALA A 127 -7.96 10.71 10.08
N LEU A 128 -8.51 9.80 10.88
CA LEU A 128 -8.41 9.85 12.34
C LEU A 128 -6.96 9.76 12.81
N TYR A 129 -6.17 8.86 12.22
CA TYR A 129 -4.78 8.67 12.62
C TYR A 129 -3.92 9.91 12.36
N PHE A 130 -4.01 10.49 11.16
CA PHE A 130 -3.18 11.63 10.78
C PHE A 130 -3.65 12.96 11.35
N ALA A 131 -4.92 13.09 11.70
CA ALA A 131 -5.46 14.29 12.33
C ALA A 131 -5.19 14.37 13.84
N ASP A 132 -4.75 13.28 14.46
CA ASP A 132 -4.26 13.20 15.85
C ASP A 132 -5.15 13.89 16.88
N GLY A 133 -6.48 13.66 16.81
CA GLY A 133 -7.48 14.22 17.72
C GLY A 133 -8.13 15.53 17.24
N ASN A 134 -7.68 16.10 16.11
CA ASN A 134 -8.33 17.26 15.53
C ASN A 134 -9.50 16.84 14.63
N GLU A 135 -10.74 17.02 15.12
CA GLU A 135 -11.96 16.61 14.42
C GLU A 135 -12.15 17.32 13.08
N GLU A 136 -11.87 18.63 12.99
CA GLU A 136 -11.98 19.40 11.75
C GLU A 136 -10.99 18.89 10.68
N LEU A 137 -9.75 18.65 11.07
CA LEU A 137 -8.73 18.12 10.18
C LEU A 137 -9.07 16.69 9.74
N ALA A 138 -9.58 15.85 10.65
CA ALA A 138 -10.02 14.49 10.34
C ALA A 138 -11.14 14.49 9.29
N GLN A 139 -12.14 15.33 9.46
CA GLN A 139 -13.23 15.47 8.51
C GLN A 139 -12.73 15.95 7.14
N ASN A 140 -11.88 16.98 7.11
CA ASN A 140 -11.33 17.51 5.87
C ASN A 140 -10.46 16.45 5.14
N LEU A 141 -9.57 15.75 5.84
CA LEU A 141 -8.76 14.68 5.26
C LEU A 141 -9.61 13.54 4.71
N ALA A 142 -10.64 13.12 5.45
CA ALA A 142 -11.54 12.07 5.01
C ALA A 142 -12.28 12.45 3.72
N LEU A 143 -12.80 13.69 3.64
CA LEU A 143 -13.49 14.21 2.46
C LEU A 143 -12.56 14.34 1.25
N GLU A 144 -11.33 14.82 1.44
CA GLU A 144 -10.37 14.91 0.34
C GLU A 144 -9.97 13.53 -0.19
N MET A 145 -9.79 12.55 0.70
CA MET A 145 -9.45 11.17 0.32
C MET A 145 -10.60 10.47 -0.39
N ILE A 146 -11.84 10.52 0.15
CA ILE A 146 -12.98 9.80 -0.45
C ILE A 146 -13.35 10.39 -1.81
N ASN A 147 -13.16 11.69 -2.00
CA ASN A 147 -13.35 12.38 -3.27
C ASN A 147 -12.17 12.23 -4.25
N GLN A 148 -11.13 11.47 -3.87
CA GLN A 148 -9.94 11.21 -4.68
C GLN A 148 -9.16 12.49 -5.07
N ARG A 149 -9.24 13.55 -4.26
CA ARG A 149 -8.44 14.78 -4.40
C ARG A 149 -7.11 14.70 -3.66
N TYR A 150 -7.06 13.88 -2.61
CA TYR A 150 -5.84 13.56 -1.88
C TYR A 150 -5.70 12.05 -1.74
N GLN A 151 -4.51 11.54 -2.02
CA GLN A 151 -4.14 10.13 -1.80
C GLN A 151 -2.83 10.09 -1.01
N PRO A 152 -2.84 9.56 0.22
CA PRO A 152 -1.62 9.31 0.96
C PRO A 152 -0.69 8.37 0.21
N ALA A 153 0.62 8.49 0.44
CA ALA A 153 1.59 7.52 -0.06
C ALA A 153 1.21 6.10 0.40
N THR A 154 1.56 5.09 -0.42
CA THR A 154 1.23 3.68 -0.13
C THR A 154 1.55 3.25 1.30
N PRO A 155 2.76 3.51 1.88
CA PRO A 155 3.06 3.11 3.25
C PRO A 155 2.15 3.78 4.27
N SER A 156 1.88 5.07 4.09
CA SER A 156 1.00 5.83 4.98
C SER A 156 -0.43 5.31 4.93
N PHE A 157 -0.98 5.15 3.72
CA PHE A 157 -2.34 4.65 3.54
C PHE A 157 -2.51 3.22 4.04
N LEU A 158 -1.48 2.38 3.90
CA LEU A 158 -1.49 0.99 4.35
C LEU A 158 -1.40 0.87 5.88
N ASN A 159 -0.48 1.60 6.51
CA ASN A 159 -0.04 1.34 7.87
C ASN A 159 -0.72 2.21 8.94
N ALA A 160 -1.34 3.35 8.57
CA ALA A 160 -1.94 4.26 9.53
C ALA A 160 -2.97 3.56 10.42
N GLY A 161 -2.79 3.68 11.73
CA GLY A 161 -3.67 3.15 12.76
C GLY A 161 -3.64 1.63 12.98
N ARG A 162 -2.81 0.88 12.25
CA ARG A 162 -2.70 -0.58 12.42
C ARG A 162 -1.73 -0.94 13.53
N SER A 163 -2.10 -1.88 14.41
CA SER A 163 -1.23 -2.38 15.48
C SER A 163 0.01 -3.09 14.92
N ARG A 164 -0.19 -3.95 13.90
CA ARG A 164 0.88 -4.65 13.20
C ARG A 164 1.17 -3.95 11.89
N ARG A 165 1.99 -2.92 11.96
CA ARG A 165 2.32 -2.07 10.81
C ARG A 165 3.78 -2.13 10.44
N GLY A 166 4.07 -1.85 9.17
CA GLY A 166 5.40 -1.52 8.67
C GLY A 166 5.74 -0.04 8.87
N GLU A 167 6.84 0.36 8.25
CA GLU A 167 7.27 1.75 8.27
C GLU A 167 6.37 2.64 7.38
N PHE A 168 6.36 3.96 7.65
CA PHE A 168 5.65 4.95 6.82
C PHE A 168 6.45 5.40 5.59
N VAL A 169 7.63 4.86 5.40
CA VAL A 169 8.52 5.11 4.27
C VAL A 169 8.81 3.83 3.51
N SER A 170 8.93 3.94 2.19
CA SER A 170 9.23 2.81 1.30
C SER A 170 10.41 3.06 0.38
N CYS A 171 11.00 4.27 0.42
CA CYS A 171 12.09 4.66 -0.47
C CYS A 171 13.25 5.22 0.35
N PHE A 172 14.43 4.66 0.14
CA PHE A 172 15.66 5.04 0.82
C PHE A 172 16.72 5.36 -0.22
N LEU A 173 17.47 6.45 0.01
CA LEU A 173 18.55 6.88 -0.86
C LEU A 173 19.86 6.85 -0.07
N ILE A 174 20.88 6.20 -0.65
CA ILE A 174 22.21 6.08 -0.07
C ILE A 174 23.20 6.74 -1.02
N SER A 175 24.01 7.68 -0.51
CA SER A 175 25.16 8.23 -1.21
C SER A 175 26.41 7.55 -0.70
N VAL A 176 27.24 6.99 -1.59
CA VAL A 176 28.46 6.27 -1.25
C VAL A 176 29.64 7.19 -1.44
N THR A 177 30.54 7.25 -0.44
CA THR A 177 31.84 7.89 -0.58
C THR A 177 32.88 6.89 -1.09
N ASP A 178 33.96 7.41 -1.70
CA ASP A 178 34.99 6.62 -2.37
C ASP A 178 36.00 6.02 -1.38
N ASP A 179 35.51 5.20 -0.46
CA ASP A 179 36.29 4.39 0.45
C ASP A 179 35.65 3.02 0.74
N MET A 180 36.46 2.00 1.00
CA MET A 180 36.00 0.62 1.20
C MET A 180 35.02 0.48 2.39
N ASN A 181 35.20 1.26 3.45
CA ASN A 181 34.31 1.19 4.62
C ASN A 181 32.94 1.74 4.27
N ALA A 182 32.89 2.89 3.54
CA ALA A 182 31.64 3.47 3.08
C ALA A 182 30.91 2.55 2.10
N ILE A 183 31.62 1.93 1.16
CA ILE A 183 31.06 0.94 0.23
C ILE A 183 30.46 -0.24 1.01
N GLY A 184 31.23 -0.82 1.92
CA GLY A 184 30.75 -1.94 2.75
C GLY A 184 29.53 -1.60 3.60
N ARG A 185 29.52 -0.41 4.24
CA ARG A 185 28.36 0.07 5.00
C ARG A 185 27.14 0.28 4.10
N SER A 186 27.33 0.84 2.92
CA SER A 186 26.23 1.08 1.98
C SER A 186 25.59 -0.22 1.50
N ILE A 187 26.36 -1.25 1.22
CA ILE A 187 25.86 -2.58 0.86
C ILE A 187 25.05 -3.17 2.03
N ASN A 188 25.61 -3.15 3.25
CA ASN A 188 24.89 -3.68 4.42
C ASN A 188 23.60 -2.89 4.68
N SER A 189 23.63 -1.57 4.61
CA SER A 189 22.46 -0.72 4.78
C SER A 189 21.39 -1.04 3.72
N ALA A 190 21.77 -1.21 2.45
CA ALA A 190 20.86 -1.57 1.39
C ALA A 190 20.18 -2.93 1.65
N LEU A 191 20.91 -3.91 2.12
CA LEU A 191 20.36 -5.23 2.50
C LEU A 191 19.35 -5.11 3.65
N GLN A 192 19.68 -4.35 4.71
CA GLN A 192 18.78 -4.18 5.85
C GLN A 192 17.51 -3.43 5.48
N LEU A 193 17.61 -2.36 4.68
CA LEU A 193 16.47 -1.58 4.22
C LEU A 193 15.58 -2.37 3.26
N SER A 194 16.18 -3.16 2.36
CA SER A 194 15.41 -4.07 1.48
C SER A 194 14.68 -5.16 2.28
N ARG A 195 15.28 -5.67 3.35
CA ARG A 195 14.67 -6.69 4.22
C ARG A 195 13.37 -6.22 4.85
N ILE A 196 13.24 -4.94 5.19
CA ILE A 196 12.01 -4.35 5.74
C ILE A 196 11.02 -3.91 4.66
N GLY A 197 11.27 -4.26 3.38
CA GLY A 197 10.37 -3.95 2.26
C GLY A 197 10.62 -2.61 1.59
N GLY A 198 11.71 -1.91 1.91
CA GLY A 198 12.07 -0.64 1.31
C GLY A 198 12.72 -0.78 -0.07
N GLY A 199 12.37 0.12 -0.98
CA GLY A 199 13.13 0.31 -2.22
C GLY A 199 14.39 1.13 -1.93
N VAL A 200 15.57 0.66 -2.37
CA VAL A 200 16.84 1.34 -2.10
C VAL A 200 17.49 1.80 -3.39
N GLY A 201 17.72 3.10 -3.52
CA GLY A 201 18.53 3.72 -4.56
C GLY A 201 19.93 4.05 -4.02
N ILE A 202 20.97 3.68 -4.75
CA ILE A 202 22.35 3.95 -4.36
C ILE A 202 22.98 4.86 -5.42
N SER A 203 23.46 6.04 -4.98
CA SER A 203 24.23 6.95 -5.83
C SER A 203 25.71 6.57 -5.78
N LEU A 204 26.25 6.22 -6.94
CA LEU A 204 27.67 5.89 -7.15
C LEU A 204 28.48 7.06 -7.69
N SER A 205 27.88 8.24 -7.84
CA SER A 205 28.50 9.40 -8.48
C SER A 205 29.77 9.93 -7.80
N ASN A 206 29.96 9.60 -6.52
CA ASN A 206 31.15 10.01 -5.78
C ASN A 206 32.31 8.98 -5.86
N LEU A 207 32.07 7.84 -6.49
CA LEU A 207 33.13 6.86 -6.69
C LEU A 207 34.01 7.29 -7.85
N ARG A 208 35.30 7.03 -7.76
CA ARG A 208 36.25 7.30 -8.82
C ARG A 208 35.94 6.48 -10.07
N GLU A 209 36.34 6.97 -11.21
CA GLU A 209 36.21 6.28 -12.49
C GLU A 209 37.07 5.01 -12.58
N ALA A 210 36.70 4.09 -13.48
CA ALA A 210 37.48 2.92 -13.74
C ALA A 210 38.89 3.29 -14.27
N GLY A 211 39.93 2.69 -13.69
CA GLY A 211 41.30 3.00 -14.04
C GLY A 211 41.94 4.16 -13.29
N ALA A 212 41.16 4.90 -12.45
CA ALA A 212 41.74 5.93 -11.60
C ALA A 212 42.77 5.34 -10.62
N PRO A 213 43.88 6.08 -10.36
CA PRO A 213 44.97 5.54 -9.52
C PRO A 213 44.51 5.37 -8.07
N ILE A 214 44.92 4.28 -7.46
CA ILE A 214 44.70 3.98 -6.04
C ILE A 214 46.06 3.99 -5.32
N LYS A 215 46.23 4.88 -4.35
CA LYS A 215 47.50 5.07 -3.63
C LYS A 215 48.72 5.24 -4.56
N GLY A 216 48.52 5.88 -5.71
CA GLY A 216 49.59 6.10 -6.70
C GLY A 216 49.86 4.93 -7.68
N TYR A 217 49.08 3.84 -7.58
CA TYR A 217 49.20 2.74 -8.52
C TYR A 217 48.13 2.90 -9.62
N GLU A 218 48.59 2.93 -10.90
CA GLU A 218 47.70 3.00 -12.06
C GLU A 218 47.05 1.64 -12.35
N GLY A 219 45.83 1.65 -12.85
CA GLY A 219 45.14 0.42 -13.31
C GLY A 219 44.50 -0.41 -12.18
N ALA A 220 44.55 0.02 -10.92
CA ALA A 220 43.82 -0.65 -9.85
C ALA A 220 42.34 -0.24 -9.89
N CYS A 221 41.42 -1.19 -10.10
CA CYS A 221 39.99 -0.97 -10.12
C CYS A 221 39.29 -1.68 -8.97
N LEU A 222 38.61 -0.93 -8.10
CA LEU A 222 37.81 -1.50 -6.99
C LEU A 222 36.46 -2.07 -7.43
N LEU A 223 35.92 -1.64 -8.58
CA LEU A 223 34.58 -1.98 -9.03
C LEU A 223 34.48 -3.15 -10.01
N TYR A 224 35.62 -3.67 -10.48
CA TYR A 224 35.63 -4.78 -11.47
C TYR A 224 35.16 -6.12 -10.89
N THR A 225 34.95 -6.23 -9.59
CA THR A 225 34.59 -7.47 -8.90
C THR A 225 33.11 -7.54 -8.48
N SER A 226 32.33 -6.51 -8.75
CA SER A 226 30.88 -6.53 -8.50
C SER A 226 30.15 -6.63 -9.81
N PRO A 227 29.61 -7.81 -10.18
CA PRO A 227 28.87 -7.96 -11.43
C PRO A 227 27.65 -7.04 -11.41
N SER A 228 27.55 -6.18 -12.42
CA SER A 228 26.35 -5.41 -12.67
C SER A 228 25.23 -6.38 -13.07
N PRO A 229 24.00 -6.20 -12.57
CA PRO A 229 22.85 -6.99 -13.03
C PRO A 229 22.49 -6.78 -14.52
N ARG A 230 23.25 -5.97 -15.23
CA ARG A 230 23.02 -5.62 -16.64
C ARG A 230 24.08 -6.16 -17.62
N ASP A 231 25.08 -6.90 -17.15
CA ASP A 231 26.10 -7.54 -17.99
C ASP A 231 25.78 -9.02 -18.20
#